data_141326398d57a7db32aa8b778670c405
#
_entry.id   141326398d57a7db32aa8b778670c405
#
_cell.length_a   1.000
_cell.length_b   1.000
_cell.length_c   1.000
_cell.angle_alpha   90.00
_cell.angle_beta   90.00
_cell.angle_gamma   90.00
#
_symmetry.space_group_name_H-M   'P 1'
#
loop_
_entity.id
_entity.type
_entity.pdbx_description
1 polymer ?
#
loop_
_entity_poly.entity_id
_entity_poly.type
_entity_poly.pdbx_seq_one_letter_code
_entity_poly.pdbx_strand_id
1 'polypeptide(L)' 'TDVVRVDAEVLDVASEADRQIVSVRFHGLIREQTDGVAEPFDEIWHLVKPTDGSREWAIAGIQQSNSALAQAA' A
#
# COMPACT_ATOMS: atom_id res chain seq x y z
N THR A 1 -7.81 -14.93 8.04
CA THR A 1 -6.91 -14.48 6.96
C THR A 1 -5.47 -14.81 7.31
N ASP A 2 -4.78 -15.50 6.45
CA ASP A 2 -3.38 -15.80 6.62
C ASP A 2 -2.55 -15.00 5.63
N VAL A 3 -1.53 -14.35 6.15
CA VAL A 3 -0.56 -13.68 5.29
C VAL A 3 0.51 -14.70 4.92
N VAL A 4 0.55 -15.09 3.66
CA VAL A 4 1.53 -16.06 3.18
C VAL A 4 2.85 -15.36 2.89
N ARG A 5 2.78 -14.20 2.27
CA ARG A 5 3.95 -13.42 1.93
C ARG A 5 3.56 -11.94 1.74
N VAL A 6 4.37 -11.05 2.28
CA VAL A 6 4.20 -9.60 2.06
C VAL A 6 5.55 -8.99 1.76
N ASP A 7 5.62 -8.24 0.68
CA ASP A 7 6.77 -7.43 0.32
C ASP A 7 6.35 -5.97 0.25
N ALA A 8 7.25 -5.09 0.64
CA ALA A 8 7.01 -3.66 0.60
C ALA A 8 8.10 -2.99 -0.23
N GLU A 9 7.69 -2.06 -1.08
CA GLU A 9 8.60 -1.36 -1.96
C GLU A 9 8.25 0.13 -1.99
N VAL A 10 9.24 0.97 -1.73
CA VAL A 10 9.04 2.42 -1.82
C VAL A 10 9.11 2.81 -3.30
N LEU A 11 8.00 3.34 -3.81
CA LEU A 11 7.90 3.72 -5.21
C LEU A 11 8.33 5.15 -5.44
N ASP A 12 7.98 6.04 -4.52
CA ASP A 12 8.22 7.46 -4.73
C ASP A 12 8.28 8.17 -3.37
N VAL A 13 9.11 9.18 -3.31
CA VAL A 13 9.23 10.06 -2.15
C VAL A 13 9.21 11.48 -2.67
N ALA A 14 8.25 12.25 -2.20
CA ALA A 14 8.12 13.65 -2.58
C ALA A 14 8.13 14.52 -1.34
N SER A 15 8.75 15.68 -1.44
CA SER A 15 8.76 16.65 -0.36
C SER A 15 8.12 17.92 -0.87
N GLU A 16 7.09 18.36 -0.16
CA GLU A 16 6.46 19.65 -0.39
C GLU A 16 6.87 20.61 0.72
N ALA A 17 6.45 21.87 0.60
CA ALA A 17 6.92 22.90 1.53
C ALA A 17 6.60 22.56 2.99
N ASP A 18 5.48 21.93 3.23
CA ASP A 18 4.98 21.67 4.59
C ASP A 18 4.80 20.19 4.92
N ARG A 19 5.11 19.28 3.99
CA ARG A 19 4.87 17.85 4.22
C ARG A 19 5.73 16.99 3.32
N GLN A 20 5.86 15.75 3.74
CA GLN A 20 6.51 14.70 2.96
C GLN A 20 5.47 13.67 2.57
N ILE A 21 5.56 13.18 1.34
CA ILE A 21 4.65 12.17 0.82
C ILE A 21 5.47 11.00 0.36
N VAL A 22 5.11 9.81 0.82
CA VAL A 22 5.78 8.58 0.44
C VAL A 22 4.74 7.62 -0.10
N SER A 23 5.03 7.05 -1.27
CA SER A 23 4.19 6.01 -1.87
C SER A 23 4.89 4.67 -1.72
N VAL A 24 4.20 3.72 -1.09
CA VAL A 24 4.74 2.39 -0.82
C VAL A 24 3.81 1.37 -1.43
N ARG A 25 4.39 0.46 -2.20
CA ARG A 25 3.64 -0.65 -2.76
C ARG A 25 3.79 -1.85 -1.85
N PHE A 26 2.65 -2.38 -1.42
CA PHE A 26 2.60 -3.64 -0.68
C PHE A 26 2.02 -4.69 -1.60
N HIS A 27 2.74 -5.77 -1.76
CA HIS A 27 2.28 -6.87 -2.61
C HIS A 27 2.69 -8.20 -2.01
N GLY A 28 1.98 -9.24 -2.40
CA GLY A 28 2.27 -10.55 -1.88
C GLY A 28 1.11 -11.50 -2.08
N LEU A 29 1.01 -12.45 -1.16
CA LEU A 29 -0.02 -13.47 -1.21
C LEU A 29 -0.75 -13.52 0.13
N ILE A 30 -2.06 -13.60 0.07
CA ILE A 30 -2.89 -13.80 1.25
C ILE A 30 -3.80 -15.01 1.00
N ARG A 31 -4.21 -15.63 2.10
CA ARG A 31 -5.17 -16.73 2.08
C ARG A 31 -6.24 -16.43 3.12
N GLU A 32 -7.46 -16.25 2.66
CA GLU A 32 -8.55 -15.86 3.55
C GLU A 32 -9.18 -17.03 4.26
N GLN A 33 -9.08 -18.21 3.69
CA GLN A 33 -9.60 -19.42 4.29
C GLN A 33 -8.47 -20.42 4.51
N THR A 34 -8.56 -21.18 5.60
CA THR A 34 -7.49 -22.09 5.97
C THR A 34 -7.18 -23.09 4.87
N ASP A 35 -8.19 -23.58 4.17
CA ASP A 35 -8.05 -24.53 3.08
C ASP A 35 -8.16 -23.86 1.71
N GLY A 36 -8.18 -22.53 1.68
CA GLY A 36 -8.30 -21.81 0.44
C GLY A 36 -6.98 -21.66 -0.30
N VAL A 37 -7.10 -21.25 -1.54
CA VAL A 37 -5.94 -20.96 -2.39
C VAL A 37 -5.40 -19.58 -2.05
N ALA A 38 -4.08 -19.45 -1.98
CA ALA A 38 -3.46 -18.15 -1.78
C ALA A 38 -3.72 -17.26 -3.01
N GLU A 39 -4.06 -16.03 -2.76
CA GLU A 39 -4.38 -15.08 -3.81
C GLU A 39 -3.41 -13.90 -3.76
N PRO A 40 -2.99 -13.38 -4.92
CA PRO A 40 -2.12 -12.22 -4.93
C PRO A 40 -2.89 -10.96 -4.53
N PHE A 41 -2.21 -10.07 -3.85
CA PHE A 41 -2.71 -8.73 -3.62
C PHE A 41 -1.63 -7.73 -3.99
N ASP A 42 -2.06 -6.52 -4.32
CA ASP A 42 -1.15 -5.46 -4.72
C ASP A 42 -1.84 -4.13 -4.40
N GLU A 43 -1.27 -3.39 -3.48
CA GLU A 43 -1.80 -2.12 -3.02
C GLU A 43 -0.71 -1.08 -2.96
N ILE A 44 -1.05 0.14 -3.31
CA ILE A 44 -0.15 1.27 -3.16
C ILE A 44 -0.74 2.19 -2.10
N TRP A 45 0.04 2.42 -1.06
CA TRP A 45 -0.36 3.28 0.05
C TRP A 45 0.38 4.60 -0.06
N HIS A 46 -0.36 5.70 0.01
CA HIS A 46 0.20 7.03 0.01
C HIS A 46 0.19 7.54 1.44
N LEU A 47 1.38 7.79 1.97
CA LEU A 47 1.56 8.21 3.35
C LEU A 47 2.05 9.65 3.37
N VAL A 48 1.58 10.42 4.33
CA VAL A 48 1.94 11.81 4.45
C VAL A 48 2.33 12.13 5.88
N LYS A 49 3.33 12.98 6.03
CA LYS A 49 3.79 13.45 7.32
C LYS A 49 4.18 14.93 7.20
N PRO A 50 3.70 15.79 8.13
CA PRO A 50 4.15 17.17 8.13
C PRO A 50 5.66 17.28 8.37
N THR A 51 6.31 18.20 7.69
CA THR A 51 7.76 18.36 7.82
C THR A 51 8.16 18.98 9.17
N ASP A 52 7.23 19.64 9.83
CA ASP A 52 7.51 20.25 11.15
C ASP A 52 7.45 19.25 12.31
N GLY A 53 7.14 17.97 12.01
CA GLY A 53 7.07 16.95 13.04
C GLY A 53 5.85 17.03 13.94
N SER A 54 4.86 17.84 13.58
CA SER A 54 3.67 18.02 14.43
C SER A 54 2.81 16.77 14.50
N ARG A 55 2.94 15.87 13.52
CA ARG A 55 2.14 14.65 13.47
C ARG A 55 2.98 13.49 12.95
N GLU A 56 2.54 12.29 13.29
CA GLU A 56 3.13 11.08 12.74
C GLU A 56 2.60 10.82 11.32
N TRP A 57 3.16 9.80 10.69
CA TRP A 57 2.71 9.39 9.36
C TRP A 57 1.23 9.05 9.37
N ALA A 58 0.53 9.52 8.36
CA ALA A 58 -0.88 9.23 8.17
C ALA A 58 -1.10 8.70 6.77
N ILE A 59 -2.14 7.88 6.61
CA ILE A 59 -2.50 7.35 5.30
C ILE A 59 -3.33 8.41 4.58
N ALA A 60 -2.83 8.87 3.43
CA ALA A 60 -3.54 9.83 2.60
C ALA A 60 -4.43 9.13 1.58
N GLY A 61 -4.07 7.91 1.16
CA GLY A 61 -4.88 7.17 0.22
C GLY A 61 -4.31 5.79 -0.02
N ILE A 62 -5.15 4.90 -0.54
CA ILE A 62 -4.77 3.54 -0.88
C ILE A 62 -5.31 3.24 -2.27
N GLN A 63 -4.44 2.72 -3.15
CA GLN A 63 -4.82 2.25 -4.47
C GLN A 63 -4.58 0.76 -4.55
N GLN A 64 -5.48 0.05 -5.20
CA GLN A 64 -5.33 -1.39 -5.44
C GLN A 64 -4.91 -1.61 -6.89
N SER A 65 -3.67 -1.97 -7.08
CA SER A 65 -3.12 -2.14 -8.42
C SER A 65 -3.70 -3.36 -9.13
N ASN A 66 -3.90 -4.45 -8.38
CA ASN A 66 -4.45 -5.66 -8.96
C ASN A 66 -5.89 -5.52 -9.39
N SER A 67 -6.55 -4.48 -8.95
CA SER A 67 -7.93 -4.21 -9.36
C SER A 67 -8.02 -3.88 -10.85
N ALA A 68 -6.90 -3.76 -11.53
CA ALA A 68 -6.90 -3.60 -12.97
C ALA A 68 -7.68 -4.72 -13.67
N LEU A 69 -7.70 -5.91 -13.08
CA LEU A 69 -8.48 -7.00 -13.63
C LEU A 69 -9.98 -6.69 -13.56
N ALA A 70 -10.42 -6.13 -12.46
CA ALA A 70 -11.80 -5.71 -12.34
C ALA A 70 -12.11 -4.54 -13.24
N GLN A 71 -11.15 -3.66 -13.43
CA GLN A 71 -11.32 -2.52 -14.30
C GLN A 71 -11.41 -2.91 -15.76
N ALA A 72 -10.77 -3.99 -16.12
CA ALA A 72 -10.83 -4.47 -17.48
C ALA A 72 -12.21 -5.02 -17.84
N ALA A 73 -12.99 -5.29 -16.85
CA ALA A 73 -14.33 -5.85 -17.07
C ALA A 73 -15.34 -4.78 -17.55
#